data_0e61b94be4efb0f6aa50bec93ca21c94
#
_entry.id   0e61b94be4efb0f6aa50bec93ca21c94
#
_cell.length_a   1.000
_cell.length_b   1.000
_cell.length_c   1.000
_cell.angle_alpha   90.00
_cell.angle_beta   90.00
_cell.angle_gamma   90.00
#
_symmetry.space_group_name_H-M   'P 1'
#
loop_
_entity.id
_entity.type
_entity.pdbx_description
1 polymer ?
#
loop_
_entity_poly.entity_id
_entity_poly.type
_entity_poly.pdbx_seq_one_letter_code
_entity_poly.pdbx_strand_id
1 'polypeptide(L)'
;MGKPLKSVFKKEHRDDVSNPSANPVFSSVAEMFLSRRRFLQMGAVAGAAASFPFLLKPENALAAVSQPSALSKAVSLGFTSIPVSTDDTVRVPEGYIARPFYRWGDATGIKGNMPEFKFDASNTADEQAAQAGMHHDGMAWFSLPQGEENPGHGLLAMNHEYIDNGMLFTDGTASWNLDKARKGQNAMGVSIIEVKKSGSDWEVVRPSGFARRITVNTPMQLTGPARQQTLMKTAADPQGERVLGTMQNCANGYTPWGTYLTCEENWSDIFVKKGERNALEKRYGISDSDESYRWSEVDDRFNVDKTPNEPNRFGWVVEIDPYNPDSTPRKHTALGRFKHEGAAVTLAADKRVVTYMGDDQKFEYIYKFVSDNKYNPADRDANLQLLTAGTLYVARFNDDGSGEWLPLVFGQNGLDKSKGFESQGDLLVKTRLAADAVGATKMDRPEWIAVDPHNSGSVYCTLTNNSDRGKEGKAPVDAANPRANNAFGHIMHWHEEGGDPAALRFKWDILVLAGRTDTADEKAKGSMKGAEFGSPDGLSFDHQGVLWIQ
;
A
#
# COMPACT_ATOMS: atom_id res chain seq x y z
N MET A 1 16.37 10.75 38.40
CA MET A 1 17.15 10.28 37.25
C MET A 1 16.25 9.42 36.39
N GLY A 2 15.67 10.02 35.35
CA GLY A 2 14.73 9.37 34.44
C GLY A 2 15.48 8.46 33.46
N LYS A 3 14.95 7.25 33.24
CA LYS A 3 15.42 6.37 32.19
C LYS A 3 15.07 6.97 30.82
N PRO A 4 15.94 6.92 29.80
CA PRO A 4 15.64 7.47 28.50
C PRO A 4 14.49 6.67 27.83
N LEU A 5 13.55 7.40 27.26
CA LEU A 5 12.52 6.86 26.36
C LEU A 5 13.20 6.13 25.20
N LYS A 6 13.19 4.81 25.24
CA LYS A 6 13.55 3.98 24.08
C LYS A 6 12.47 4.16 23.02
N SER A 7 12.91 4.35 21.78
CA SER A 7 12.17 4.71 20.58
C SER A 7 10.78 4.05 20.47
N VAL A 8 9.77 4.88 20.28
CA VAL A 8 8.35 4.52 20.09
C VAL A 8 8.12 3.72 18.79
N PHE A 9 9.05 3.73 17.85
CA PHE A 9 8.88 3.18 16.49
C PHE A 9 9.27 1.71 16.30
N LYS A 10 9.64 0.97 17.36
CA LYS A 10 9.80 -0.50 17.28
C LYS A 10 8.57 -1.28 17.76
N LYS A 11 7.41 -0.64 17.93
CA LYS A 11 6.25 -1.22 18.61
C LYS A 11 5.00 -1.40 17.75
N GLU A 12 5.04 -1.14 16.44
CA GLU A 12 3.84 -1.20 15.59
C GLU A 12 3.28 -2.62 15.38
N HIS A 13 3.98 -3.66 15.79
CA HIS A 13 3.54 -5.05 15.65
C HIS A 13 3.54 -5.85 16.97
N ARG A 14 3.43 -5.20 18.12
CA ARG A 14 3.26 -5.90 19.39
C ARG A 14 1.78 -6.07 19.70
N ASP A 15 1.43 -7.23 20.29
CA ASP A 15 0.15 -7.51 20.94
C ASP A 15 -0.14 -6.59 22.16
N ASP A 16 0.46 -5.41 22.19
CA ASP A 16 0.21 -4.38 23.20
C ASP A 16 -1.17 -3.76 22.93
N VAL A 17 -1.94 -3.54 23.97
CA VAL A 17 -3.23 -2.83 23.90
C VAL A 17 -3.03 -1.51 23.17
N SER A 18 -3.43 -1.43 21.91
CA SER A 18 -3.33 -0.24 21.07
C SER A 18 -4.35 0.83 21.46
N ASN A 19 -5.40 0.43 22.17
CA ASN A 19 -6.43 1.33 22.67
C ASN A 19 -6.47 1.31 24.21
N PRO A 20 -5.92 2.32 24.92
CA PRO A 20 -5.97 2.43 26.37
C PRO A 20 -7.33 2.90 26.89
N SER A 21 -8.35 3.05 26.03
CA SER A 21 -9.70 3.47 26.44
C SER A 21 -10.37 2.41 27.32
N ALA A 22 -11.31 2.83 28.16
CA ALA A 22 -12.16 1.93 28.95
C ALA A 22 -13.33 1.36 28.13
N ASN A 23 -13.29 1.46 26.80
CA ASN A 23 -14.31 0.91 25.91
C ASN A 23 -14.34 -0.61 25.97
N PRO A 24 -15.51 -1.23 25.76
CA PRO A 24 -15.62 -2.69 25.70
C PRO A 24 -14.69 -3.26 24.62
N VAL A 25 -14.02 -4.36 24.91
CA VAL A 25 -13.21 -5.08 23.90
C VAL A 25 -14.07 -5.50 22.70
N PHE A 26 -13.49 -5.55 21.51
CA PHE A 26 -14.18 -5.81 20.25
C PHE A 26 -15.12 -7.03 20.31
N SER A 27 -14.73 -8.11 20.97
CA SER A 27 -15.57 -9.29 21.15
C SER A 27 -16.89 -8.98 21.85
N SER A 28 -16.87 -8.15 22.90
CA SER A 28 -18.10 -7.77 23.62
C SER A 28 -18.97 -6.79 22.82
N VAL A 29 -18.37 -5.97 21.97
CA VAL A 29 -19.10 -5.10 21.01
C VAL A 29 -19.74 -5.97 19.93
N ALA A 30 -19.00 -6.93 19.38
CA ALA A 30 -19.51 -7.86 18.39
C ALA A 30 -20.69 -8.71 18.92
N GLU A 31 -20.62 -9.20 20.16
CA GLU A 31 -21.71 -9.92 20.83
C GLU A 31 -22.98 -9.06 21.01
N MET A 32 -22.83 -7.77 21.27
CA MET A 32 -23.96 -6.83 21.36
C MET A 32 -24.71 -6.68 20.03
N PHE A 33 -24.02 -6.71 18.91
CA PHE A 33 -24.62 -6.56 17.57
C PHE A 33 -25.18 -7.86 17.00
N LEU A 34 -24.72 -9.01 17.44
CA LEU A 34 -25.13 -10.33 16.91
C LEU A 34 -26.37 -10.93 17.59
N SER A 35 -26.84 -10.37 18.68
CA SER A 35 -28.10 -10.78 19.29
C SER A 35 -29.29 -10.28 18.47
N ARG A 36 -29.82 -11.13 17.57
CA ARG A 36 -31.04 -10.89 16.76
C ARG A 36 -32.22 -10.34 17.57
N ARG A 37 -32.26 -10.60 18.85
CA ARG A 37 -33.34 -10.17 19.76
C ARG A 37 -33.23 -8.68 20.13
N ARG A 38 -32.03 -8.09 20.16
CA ARG A 38 -31.80 -6.65 20.42
C ARG A 38 -31.93 -5.80 19.16
N PHE A 39 -31.63 -6.32 17.99
CA PHE A 39 -31.83 -5.63 16.71
C PHE A 39 -33.30 -5.26 16.47
N LEU A 40 -34.23 -6.13 16.87
CA LEU A 40 -35.68 -5.88 16.77
C LEU A 40 -36.21 -4.89 17.83
N GLN A 41 -35.50 -4.70 18.93
CA GLN A 41 -35.90 -3.74 19.99
C GLN A 41 -35.45 -2.30 19.70
N MET A 42 -34.39 -2.08 18.92
CA MET A 42 -33.92 -0.74 18.54
C MET A 42 -34.70 -0.12 17.38
N GLY A 43 -35.45 -0.89 16.61
CA GLY A 43 -36.34 -0.42 15.54
C GLY A 43 -37.61 0.28 15.99
N ALA A 44 -37.91 0.30 17.29
CA ALA A 44 -39.18 0.81 17.83
C ALA A 44 -39.10 2.21 18.50
N VAL A 45 -37.94 2.87 18.52
CA VAL A 45 -37.76 4.16 19.26
C VAL A 45 -37.46 5.36 18.36
N ALA A 46 -37.35 5.20 17.05
CA ALA A 46 -37.04 6.30 16.12
C ALA A 46 -38.30 6.91 15.45
N GLY A 47 -39.31 7.23 16.25
CA GLY A 47 -40.52 7.87 15.75
C GLY A 47 -41.06 8.93 16.73
N ALA A 48 -40.40 10.05 16.86
CA ALA A 48 -41.02 11.33 17.29
C ALA A 48 -39.96 12.40 17.57
N ALA A 49 -39.76 13.34 16.66
CA ALA A 49 -39.54 14.76 16.94
C ALA A 49 -39.43 15.56 15.64
N ALA A 50 -40.53 16.11 15.23
CA ALA A 50 -40.59 17.11 14.16
C ALA A 50 -40.53 18.49 14.75
N SER A 51 -40.05 19.43 13.93
CA SER A 51 -40.36 20.85 13.88
C SER A 51 -39.69 21.80 14.88
N PHE A 52 -38.83 22.68 14.34
CA PHE A 52 -38.99 24.14 14.49
C PHE A 52 -38.08 24.90 13.52
N PRO A 53 -38.59 25.96 12.83
CA PRO A 53 -37.84 26.77 11.88
C PRO A 53 -37.26 28.04 12.53
N PHE A 54 -36.07 28.45 12.12
CA PHE A 54 -35.60 29.82 12.37
C PHE A 54 -35.07 30.46 11.09
N LEU A 55 -35.76 31.53 10.72
CA LEU A 55 -35.44 32.51 9.69
C LEU A 55 -34.32 33.44 10.16
N LEU A 56 -33.32 33.70 9.37
CA LEU A 56 -32.53 34.92 9.39
C LEU A 56 -32.20 35.39 7.97
N LYS A 57 -32.44 36.67 7.73
CA LYS A 57 -32.30 37.38 6.46
C LYS A 57 -30.85 37.78 6.17
N PRO A 58 -30.51 38.02 4.89
CA PRO A 58 -29.19 38.48 4.47
C PRO A 58 -29.15 40.02 4.32
N GLU A 59 -28.03 40.65 4.68
CA GLU A 59 -27.67 41.99 4.17
C GLU A 59 -26.16 42.18 4.01
N ASN A 60 -25.78 42.43 2.75
CA ASN A 60 -24.77 43.32 2.20
C ASN A 60 -23.31 43.32 2.67
N ALA A 61 -22.42 43.01 1.72
CA ALA A 61 -21.33 43.93 1.32
C ALA A 61 -20.71 43.53 -0.03
N LEU A 62 -20.87 44.39 -1.01
CA LEU A 62 -20.13 44.43 -2.26
C LEU A 62 -18.73 45.02 -2.03
N ALA A 63 -17.69 44.34 -2.49
CA ALA A 63 -16.43 44.97 -2.86
C ALA A 63 -15.87 44.27 -4.11
N ALA A 64 -15.62 45.06 -5.11
CA ALA A 64 -15.11 44.67 -6.42
C ALA A 64 -13.71 44.10 -6.32
N VAL A 65 -13.50 42.93 -6.94
CA VAL A 65 -12.17 42.39 -7.24
C VAL A 65 -12.13 41.93 -8.69
N SER A 66 -11.08 42.42 -9.34
CA SER A 66 -10.63 42.13 -10.68
C SER A 66 -10.68 40.65 -11.05
N GLN A 67 -11.09 40.36 -12.27
CA GLN A 67 -11.22 38.99 -12.80
C GLN A 67 -9.88 38.26 -12.84
N PRO A 68 -9.79 37.03 -12.31
CA PRO A 68 -8.80 36.06 -12.68
C PRO A 68 -9.34 35.17 -13.81
N SER A 69 -8.47 34.85 -14.73
CA SER A 69 -8.61 33.84 -15.79
C SER A 69 -9.24 32.54 -15.29
N ALA A 70 -10.08 31.97 -16.12
CA ALA A 70 -10.72 30.66 -16.06
C ALA A 70 -10.31 29.75 -14.89
N LEU A 71 -10.87 30.00 -13.71
CA LEU A 71 -10.87 29.04 -12.60
C LEU A 71 -11.85 27.93 -12.96
N SER A 72 -11.35 26.71 -12.99
CA SER A 72 -12.14 25.49 -12.97
C SER A 72 -13.32 25.64 -12.01
N LYS A 73 -14.52 25.27 -12.44
CA LYS A 73 -15.69 25.19 -11.54
C LYS A 73 -15.26 24.40 -10.29
N ALA A 74 -15.37 25.01 -9.11
CA ALA A 74 -15.13 24.32 -7.86
C ALA A 74 -15.98 23.05 -7.85
N VAL A 75 -15.35 21.89 -7.77
CA VAL A 75 -16.02 20.61 -7.69
C VAL A 75 -16.73 20.56 -6.35
N SER A 76 -18.05 20.36 -6.33
CA SER A 76 -18.80 20.15 -5.10
C SER A 76 -18.55 18.72 -4.62
N LEU A 77 -17.94 18.55 -3.45
CA LEU A 77 -17.73 17.25 -2.84
C LEU A 77 -19.03 16.55 -2.40
N GLY A 78 -20.16 17.28 -2.39
CA GLY A 78 -21.48 16.72 -2.05
C GLY A 78 -21.68 16.42 -0.57
N PHE A 79 -20.77 16.85 0.31
CA PHE A 79 -20.89 16.70 1.75
C PHE A 79 -20.27 17.89 2.51
N THR A 80 -20.65 18.04 3.78
CA THR A 80 -20.02 18.97 4.71
C THR A 80 -18.97 18.23 5.52
N SER A 81 -17.79 18.82 5.69
CA SER A 81 -16.72 18.24 6.50
C SER A 81 -17.17 17.99 7.94
N ILE A 82 -16.70 16.91 8.53
CA ILE A 82 -16.90 16.58 9.93
C ILE A 82 -15.66 16.93 10.76
N PRO A 83 -15.82 17.27 12.05
CA PRO A 83 -14.68 17.55 12.91
C PRO A 83 -13.89 16.29 13.21
N VAL A 84 -12.60 16.45 13.49
CA VAL A 84 -11.74 15.38 14.02
C VAL A 84 -12.35 14.86 15.33
N SER A 85 -12.33 13.54 15.52
CA SER A 85 -12.88 12.87 16.70
C SER A 85 -11.87 11.84 17.24
N THR A 86 -11.87 11.67 18.57
CA THR A 86 -11.16 10.60 19.29
C THR A 86 -12.10 9.47 19.71
N ASP A 87 -13.34 9.50 19.24
CA ASP A 87 -14.32 8.45 19.56
C ASP A 87 -13.92 7.14 18.85
N ASP A 88 -14.10 6.04 19.55
CA ASP A 88 -13.88 4.69 19.00
C ASP A 88 -15.07 4.27 18.12
N THR A 89 -15.27 4.98 17.01
CA THR A 89 -16.33 4.71 16.03
C THR A 89 -16.02 5.35 14.68
N VAL A 90 -16.61 4.80 13.61
CA VAL A 90 -16.57 5.44 12.29
C VAL A 90 -17.61 6.56 12.23
N ARG A 91 -17.14 7.79 12.04
CA ARG A 91 -18.00 8.97 11.82
C ARG A 91 -18.05 9.30 10.35
N VAL A 92 -19.23 9.63 9.85
CA VAL A 92 -19.46 10.03 8.46
C VAL A 92 -20.26 11.33 8.41
N PRO A 93 -20.17 12.11 7.30
CA PRO A 93 -20.97 13.31 7.09
C PRO A 93 -22.48 13.03 7.13
N GLU A 94 -23.27 14.07 7.36
CA GLU A 94 -24.73 13.97 7.30
C GLU A 94 -25.19 13.45 5.93
N GLY A 95 -26.13 12.51 5.93
CA GLY A 95 -26.63 11.84 4.74
C GLY A 95 -25.81 10.61 4.30
N TYR A 96 -24.68 10.34 4.95
CA TYR A 96 -23.87 9.14 4.70
C TYR A 96 -24.07 8.08 5.77
N ILE A 97 -23.84 6.83 5.40
CA ILE A 97 -23.90 5.67 6.31
C ILE A 97 -22.66 4.82 6.08
N ALA A 98 -21.96 4.46 7.16
CA ALA A 98 -20.87 3.48 7.12
C ALA A 98 -21.35 2.12 7.59
N ARG A 99 -21.07 1.07 6.82
CA ARG A 99 -21.40 -0.32 7.15
C ARG A 99 -20.26 -1.25 6.76
N PRO A 100 -19.72 -2.08 7.66
CA PRO A 100 -18.79 -3.15 7.29
C PRO A 100 -19.55 -4.23 6.51
N PHE A 101 -19.02 -4.67 5.35
CA PHE A 101 -19.67 -5.71 4.55
C PHE A 101 -18.77 -6.91 4.24
N TYR A 102 -17.43 -6.77 4.33
CA TYR A 102 -16.46 -7.83 4.20
C TYR A 102 -15.40 -7.68 5.30
N ARG A 103 -15.44 -8.57 6.28
CA ARG A 103 -14.64 -8.46 7.50
C ARG A 103 -13.61 -9.57 7.56
N TRP A 104 -12.55 -9.41 8.32
CA TRP A 104 -11.68 -10.53 8.66
C TRP A 104 -12.50 -11.75 9.10
N GLY A 105 -12.16 -12.90 8.55
CA GLY A 105 -12.83 -14.16 8.84
C GLY A 105 -14.12 -14.41 8.06
N ASP A 106 -14.69 -13.42 7.36
CA ASP A 106 -15.81 -13.69 6.43
C ASP A 106 -15.33 -14.62 5.30
N ALA A 107 -16.16 -15.61 4.94
CA ALA A 107 -15.84 -16.50 3.83
C ALA A 107 -15.69 -15.72 2.52
N THR A 108 -14.61 -15.97 1.77
CA THR A 108 -14.34 -15.30 0.49
C THR A 108 -15.36 -15.65 -0.59
N GLY A 109 -16.03 -16.80 -0.46
CA GLY A 109 -17.01 -17.30 -1.43
C GLY A 109 -16.47 -18.39 -2.36
N ILE A 110 -15.34 -19.00 -2.01
CA ILE A 110 -14.77 -20.13 -2.75
C ILE A 110 -15.72 -21.30 -2.73
N LYS A 111 -16.12 -21.78 -3.91
CA LYS A 111 -17.10 -22.88 -4.03
C LYS A 111 -16.63 -24.13 -3.30
N GLY A 112 -17.49 -24.64 -2.41
CA GLY A 112 -17.20 -25.85 -1.61
C GLY A 112 -16.28 -25.60 -0.41
N ASN A 113 -15.82 -24.36 -0.19
CA ASN A 113 -14.98 -24.01 0.96
C ASN A 113 -15.37 -22.62 1.50
N MET A 114 -16.39 -22.59 2.36
CA MET A 114 -16.96 -21.37 2.95
C MET A 114 -17.08 -21.54 4.47
N PRO A 115 -15.96 -21.58 5.21
CA PRO A 115 -15.97 -21.76 6.65
C PRO A 115 -16.63 -20.58 7.37
N GLU A 116 -17.36 -20.87 8.43
CA GLU A 116 -17.90 -19.84 9.31
C GLU A 116 -16.79 -19.24 10.20
N PHE A 117 -16.91 -17.95 10.50
CA PHE A 117 -16.04 -17.29 11.46
C PHE A 117 -16.35 -17.74 12.89
N LYS A 118 -15.32 -18.10 13.64
CA LYS A 118 -15.43 -18.50 15.04
C LYS A 118 -14.84 -17.40 15.93
N PHE A 119 -15.69 -16.77 16.73
CA PHE A 119 -15.32 -15.63 17.58
C PHE A 119 -14.29 -15.94 18.68
N ASP A 120 -14.11 -17.21 18.99
CA ASP A 120 -13.09 -17.68 19.92
C ASP A 120 -11.72 -17.88 19.24
N ALA A 121 -11.57 -17.44 17.98
CA ALA A 121 -10.38 -17.61 17.15
C ALA A 121 -9.97 -19.09 16.92
N SER A 122 -10.89 -20.05 17.07
CA SER A 122 -10.62 -21.49 16.88
C SER A 122 -10.64 -21.95 15.42
N ASN A 123 -10.84 -21.04 14.45
CA ASN A 123 -10.67 -21.38 13.04
C ASN A 123 -9.28 -21.96 12.78
N THR A 124 -9.20 -23.00 11.97
CA THR A 124 -7.92 -23.62 11.57
C THR A 124 -7.17 -22.80 10.52
N ALA A 125 -5.91 -23.15 10.25
CA ALA A 125 -5.15 -22.57 9.16
C ALA A 125 -5.82 -22.78 7.79
N ASP A 126 -6.40 -23.96 7.55
CA ASP A 126 -7.11 -24.27 6.29
C ASP A 126 -8.42 -23.49 6.17
N GLU A 127 -9.16 -23.30 7.26
CA GLU A 127 -10.33 -22.44 7.27
C GLU A 127 -9.94 -20.99 6.96
N GLN A 128 -8.86 -20.45 7.59
CA GLN A 128 -8.37 -19.10 7.33
C GLN A 128 -7.92 -18.90 5.87
N ALA A 129 -7.43 -19.95 5.20
CA ALA A 129 -7.05 -19.89 3.79
C ALA A 129 -8.23 -19.61 2.84
N ALA A 130 -9.48 -19.82 3.30
CA ALA A 130 -10.70 -19.54 2.54
C ALA A 130 -11.51 -18.35 3.09
N GLN A 131 -11.00 -17.69 4.13
CA GLN A 131 -11.60 -16.51 4.75
C GLN A 131 -10.85 -15.23 4.37
N ALA A 132 -11.50 -14.09 4.53
CA ALA A 132 -10.85 -12.78 4.51
C ALA A 132 -9.66 -12.74 5.46
N GLY A 133 -8.56 -12.14 5.02
CA GLY A 133 -7.40 -11.89 5.88
C GLY A 133 -7.62 -10.72 6.84
N MET A 134 -6.58 -10.39 7.59
CA MET A 134 -6.58 -9.27 8.53
C MET A 134 -6.07 -7.99 7.85
N HIS A 135 -6.38 -6.85 8.46
CA HIS A 135 -5.87 -5.53 8.05
C HIS A 135 -6.02 -5.29 6.54
N HIS A 136 -7.26 -4.99 6.13
CA HIS A 136 -7.58 -4.63 4.75
C HIS A 136 -6.86 -3.34 4.37
N ASP A 137 -6.22 -3.36 3.22
CA ASP A 137 -5.45 -2.26 2.69
C ASP A 137 -5.77 -2.03 1.21
N GLY A 138 -4.80 -1.72 0.37
CA GLY A 138 -4.98 -1.41 -1.04
C GLY A 138 -6.03 -2.27 -1.73
N MET A 139 -6.95 -1.63 -2.46
CA MET A 139 -8.04 -2.33 -3.13
C MET A 139 -8.34 -1.71 -4.49
N ALA A 140 -8.86 -2.53 -5.41
CA ALA A 140 -9.29 -2.07 -6.72
C ALA A 140 -10.53 -2.80 -7.21
N TRP A 141 -11.35 -2.05 -7.97
CA TRP A 141 -12.58 -2.52 -8.62
C TRP A 141 -12.33 -3.00 -10.03
N PHE A 142 -12.96 -4.13 -10.40
CA PHE A 142 -12.94 -4.70 -11.75
C PHE A 142 -14.36 -5.07 -12.16
N SER A 143 -14.93 -4.32 -13.10
CA SER A 143 -16.31 -4.48 -13.55
C SER A 143 -16.57 -5.86 -14.15
N LEU A 144 -17.79 -6.38 -13.97
CA LEU A 144 -18.30 -7.58 -14.65
C LEU A 144 -19.51 -7.22 -15.52
N PRO A 145 -19.55 -7.69 -16.81
CA PRO A 145 -18.51 -8.46 -17.49
C PRO A 145 -17.22 -7.68 -17.72
N GLN A 146 -16.10 -8.39 -17.95
CA GLN A 146 -14.81 -7.77 -18.26
C GLN A 146 -14.91 -6.89 -19.52
N GLY A 147 -14.38 -5.66 -19.44
CA GLY A 147 -14.38 -4.70 -20.56
C GLY A 147 -15.64 -3.86 -20.67
N GLU A 148 -16.62 -4.05 -19.79
CA GLU A 148 -17.82 -3.22 -19.70
C GLU A 148 -17.77 -2.34 -18.44
N GLU A 149 -18.29 -1.12 -18.53
CA GLU A 149 -18.49 -0.29 -17.34
C GLU A 149 -19.75 -0.75 -16.60
N ASN A 150 -19.58 -1.31 -15.43
CA ASN A 150 -20.69 -1.72 -14.58
C ASN A 150 -20.41 -1.31 -13.13
N PRO A 151 -20.95 -0.19 -12.66
CA PRO A 151 -20.71 0.29 -11.29
C PRO A 151 -21.51 -0.50 -10.24
N GLY A 152 -22.34 -1.44 -10.64
CA GLY A 152 -23.19 -2.22 -9.73
C GLY A 152 -22.83 -3.70 -9.59
N HIS A 153 -21.89 -4.22 -10.38
CA HIS A 153 -21.47 -5.62 -10.32
C HIS A 153 -20.03 -5.78 -10.78
N GLY A 154 -19.19 -6.39 -9.98
CA GLY A 154 -17.79 -6.56 -10.32
C GLY A 154 -17.02 -7.39 -9.30
N LEU A 155 -15.72 -7.39 -9.48
CA LEU A 155 -14.76 -8.01 -8.57
C LEU A 155 -14.08 -6.92 -7.76
N LEU A 156 -13.89 -7.16 -6.47
CA LEU A 156 -13.06 -6.36 -5.61
C LEU A 156 -11.83 -7.18 -5.24
N ALA A 157 -10.65 -6.73 -5.69
CA ALA A 157 -9.38 -7.24 -5.22
C ALA A 157 -8.93 -6.38 -4.03
N MET A 158 -8.44 -7.01 -2.96
CA MET A 158 -8.15 -6.35 -1.70
C MET A 158 -6.97 -6.99 -1.00
N ASN A 159 -6.02 -6.19 -0.56
CA ASN A 159 -4.87 -6.61 0.23
C ASN A 159 -5.25 -6.93 1.68
N HIS A 160 -4.48 -7.82 2.29
CA HIS A 160 -4.47 -8.12 3.72
C HIS A 160 -3.02 -8.02 4.17
N GLU A 161 -2.68 -6.92 4.81
CA GLU A 161 -1.30 -6.50 4.99
C GLU A 161 -0.56 -7.30 6.05
N TYR A 162 -0.99 -7.23 7.31
CA TYR A 162 -0.32 -7.87 8.45
C TYR A 162 -1.30 -8.63 9.35
N ILE A 163 -0.85 -9.18 10.47
CA ILE A 163 -1.66 -9.95 11.40
C ILE A 163 -1.55 -9.42 12.83
N ASP A 164 -2.62 -9.60 13.59
CA ASP A 164 -2.65 -9.43 15.04
C ASP A 164 -2.75 -10.80 15.71
N ASN A 165 -1.66 -11.27 16.26
CA ASN A 165 -1.58 -12.58 16.92
C ASN A 165 -2.49 -12.68 18.15
N GLY A 166 -2.74 -11.55 18.84
CA GLY A 166 -3.63 -11.51 20.00
C GLY A 166 -5.07 -11.79 19.65
N MET A 167 -5.48 -11.44 18.42
CA MET A 167 -6.83 -11.69 17.89
C MET A 167 -6.92 -13.00 17.10
N LEU A 168 -5.82 -13.40 16.45
CA LEU A 168 -5.83 -14.53 15.52
C LEU A 168 -5.88 -15.89 16.22
N PHE A 169 -5.41 -15.99 17.47
CA PHE A 169 -5.29 -17.24 18.21
C PHE A 169 -5.98 -17.18 19.57
N THR A 170 -6.58 -18.30 19.99
CA THR A 170 -7.30 -18.44 21.27
C THR A 170 -6.45 -18.15 22.51
N ASP A 171 -5.14 -18.40 22.42
CA ASP A 171 -4.14 -18.21 23.48
C ASP A 171 -3.02 -17.24 23.08
N GLY A 172 -3.27 -16.38 22.08
CA GLY A 172 -2.27 -15.46 21.53
C GLY A 172 -1.02 -16.22 21.08
N THR A 173 0.16 -15.70 21.43
CA THR A 173 1.46 -16.30 21.06
C THR A 173 1.94 -17.43 21.99
N ALA A 174 1.15 -17.83 22.99
CA ALA A 174 1.47 -18.98 23.82
C ALA A 174 1.50 -20.27 22.97
N SER A 175 2.25 -21.27 23.40
CA SER A 175 2.32 -22.57 22.71
C SER A 175 2.57 -22.45 21.19
N TRP A 176 3.54 -21.60 20.79
CA TRP A 176 3.84 -21.33 19.39
C TRP A 176 4.23 -22.58 18.61
N ASN A 177 3.63 -22.78 17.44
CA ASN A 177 3.83 -23.96 16.59
C ASN A 177 3.61 -23.65 15.11
N LEU A 178 3.84 -24.63 14.23
CA LEU A 178 3.70 -24.48 12.80
C LEU A 178 2.27 -24.18 12.35
N ASP A 179 1.25 -24.73 13.01
CA ASP A 179 -0.15 -24.49 12.64
C ASP A 179 -0.56 -23.04 12.88
N LYS A 180 -0.09 -22.43 13.98
CA LYS A 180 -0.27 -21.01 14.23
C LYS A 180 0.45 -20.16 13.17
N ALA A 181 1.70 -20.50 12.87
CA ALA A 181 2.43 -19.82 11.79
C ALA A 181 1.68 -19.93 10.45
N ARG A 182 1.17 -21.11 10.08
CA ARG A 182 0.38 -21.32 8.86
C ARG A 182 -0.93 -20.52 8.86
N LYS A 183 -1.62 -20.44 9.99
CA LYS A 183 -2.82 -19.61 10.11
C LYS A 183 -2.49 -18.13 9.90
N GLY A 184 -1.42 -17.62 10.51
CA GLY A 184 -0.92 -16.26 10.29
C GLY A 184 -0.56 -16.01 8.82
N GLN A 185 0.18 -16.93 8.18
CA GLN A 185 0.52 -16.87 6.76
C GLN A 185 -0.74 -16.83 5.87
N ASN A 186 -1.81 -17.52 6.25
CA ASN A 186 -3.08 -17.54 5.51
C ASN A 186 -3.97 -16.32 5.81
N ALA A 187 -3.69 -15.57 6.86
CA ALA A 187 -4.40 -14.33 7.18
C ALA A 187 -3.84 -13.10 6.45
N MET A 188 -2.69 -13.21 5.75
CA MET A 188 -2.12 -12.20 4.87
C MET A 188 -2.42 -12.46 3.39
N GLY A 189 -2.02 -11.53 2.54
CA GLY A 189 -2.05 -11.66 1.08
C GLY A 189 -3.21 -10.91 0.44
N VAL A 190 -3.97 -11.54 -0.46
CA VAL A 190 -5.01 -10.88 -1.26
C VAL A 190 -6.30 -11.70 -1.28
N SER A 191 -7.45 -11.02 -1.17
CA SER A 191 -8.76 -11.57 -1.52
C SER A 191 -9.21 -11.05 -2.87
N ILE A 192 -9.84 -11.90 -3.69
CA ILE A 192 -10.68 -11.49 -4.81
C ILE A 192 -12.08 -11.97 -4.50
N ILE A 193 -13.03 -11.04 -4.41
CA ILE A 193 -14.43 -11.31 -4.14
C ILE A 193 -15.31 -10.73 -5.23
N GLU A 194 -16.38 -11.43 -5.56
CA GLU A 194 -17.43 -10.90 -6.42
C GLU A 194 -18.43 -10.13 -5.56
N VAL A 195 -18.72 -8.90 -5.96
CA VAL A 195 -19.63 -8.01 -5.22
C VAL A 195 -20.71 -7.46 -6.17
N LYS A 196 -21.91 -7.33 -5.63
CA LYS A 196 -23.06 -6.84 -6.36
C LYS A 196 -23.84 -5.83 -5.53
N LYS A 197 -24.31 -4.78 -6.17
CA LYS A 197 -25.20 -3.80 -5.56
C LYS A 197 -26.60 -4.38 -5.41
N SER A 198 -27.15 -4.28 -4.20
CA SER A 198 -28.50 -4.73 -3.84
C SER A 198 -29.23 -3.57 -3.19
N GLY A 199 -30.05 -2.85 -3.96
CA GLY A 199 -30.68 -1.60 -3.55
C GLY A 199 -29.64 -0.53 -3.23
N SER A 200 -29.57 -0.07 -1.97
CA SER A 200 -28.57 0.88 -1.46
C SER A 200 -27.31 0.19 -0.91
N ASP A 201 -27.30 -1.11 -0.76
CA ASP A 201 -26.25 -1.87 -0.11
C ASP A 201 -25.41 -2.67 -1.11
N TRP A 202 -24.25 -3.14 -0.66
CA TRP A 202 -23.39 -4.06 -1.39
C TRP A 202 -23.42 -5.44 -0.75
N GLU A 203 -23.40 -6.47 -1.58
CA GLU A 203 -23.39 -7.86 -1.14
C GLU A 203 -22.22 -8.61 -1.78
N VAL A 204 -21.53 -9.43 -0.99
CA VAL A 204 -20.55 -10.39 -1.50
C VAL A 204 -21.31 -11.60 -2.07
N VAL A 205 -21.10 -11.91 -3.33
CA VAL A 205 -21.71 -13.08 -3.99
C VAL A 205 -21.01 -14.35 -3.50
N ARG A 206 -21.77 -15.26 -2.87
CA ARG A 206 -21.26 -16.52 -2.32
C ARG A 206 -22.20 -17.68 -2.65
N PRO A 207 -21.71 -18.75 -3.30
CA PRO A 207 -20.38 -18.92 -3.88
C PRO A 207 -20.18 -18.13 -5.17
N SER A 208 -18.92 -17.83 -5.52
CA SER A 208 -18.56 -17.22 -6.80
C SER A 208 -17.48 -18.03 -7.51
N GLY A 209 -17.56 -18.09 -8.85
CA GLY A 209 -16.52 -18.68 -9.69
C GLY A 209 -15.23 -17.86 -9.74
N PHE A 210 -15.27 -16.60 -9.33
CA PHE A 210 -14.12 -15.68 -9.28
C PHE A 210 -13.46 -15.61 -7.90
N ALA A 211 -14.15 -16.10 -6.85
CA ALA A 211 -13.66 -15.99 -5.49
C ALA A 211 -12.32 -16.71 -5.30
N ARG A 212 -11.34 -15.97 -4.77
CA ARG A 212 -9.98 -16.47 -4.64
C ARG A 212 -9.28 -15.86 -3.42
N ARG A 213 -8.49 -16.69 -2.74
CA ARG A 213 -7.49 -16.24 -1.77
C ARG A 213 -6.09 -16.50 -2.29
N ILE A 214 -5.25 -15.51 -2.17
CA ILE A 214 -3.82 -15.56 -2.45
C ILE A 214 -3.12 -15.27 -1.13
N THR A 215 -2.29 -16.20 -0.66
CA THR A 215 -1.69 -16.16 0.66
C THR A 215 -0.17 -16.30 0.57
N VAL A 216 0.51 -16.23 1.70
CA VAL A 216 1.96 -16.45 1.80
C VAL A 216 2.38 -17.83 1.25
N ASN A 217 1.44 -18.76 1.05
CA ASN A 217 1.70 -20.11 0.56
C ASN A 217 1.22 -20.37 -0.88
N THR A 218 0.66 -19.37 -1.56
CA THR A 218 0.20 -19.52 -2.95
C THR A 218 1.39 -19.59 -3.93
N PRO A 219 1.48 -20.59 -4.81
CA PRO A 219 2.55 -20.66 -5.83
C PRO A 219 2.50 -19.48 -6.79
N MET A 220 3.65 -18.87 -7.06
CA MET A 220 3.82 -17.73 -7.96
C MET A 220 4.99 -17.93 -8.91
N GLN A 221 4.93 -17.26 -10.06
CA GLN A 221 6.01 -17.25 -11.05
C GLN A 221 6.86 -15.98 -10.90
N LEU A 222 8.18 -16.12 -10.90
CA LEU A 222 9.11 -15.01 -11.05
C LEU A 222 9.24 -14.66 -12.54
N THR A 223 9.22 -13.37 -12.87
CA THR A 223 9.40 -12.85 -14.22
C THR A 223 10.50 -11.78 -14.24
N GLY A 224 10.92 -11.37 -15.43
CA GLY A 224 11.89 -10.30 -15.60
C GLY A 224 13.35 -10.69 -15.34
N PRO A 225 14.28 -9.72 -15.32
CA PRO A 225 15.71 -9.96 -15.38
C PRO A 225 16.32 -10.71 -14.18
N ALA A 226 15.70 -10.64 -13.00
CA ALA A 226 16.23 -11.37 -11.83
C ALA A 226 15.81 -12.83 -11.78
N ARG A 227 14.83 -13.27 -12.59
CA ARG A 227 14.48 -14.69 -12.72
C ARG A 227 15.71 -15.50 -13.08
N GLN A 228 15.90 -16.65 -12.44
CA GLN A 228 17.03 -17.60 -12.63
C GLN A 228 18.40 -17.08 -12.13
N GLN A 229 18.51 -15.84 -11.61
CA GLN A 229 19.74 -15.35 -11.02
C GLN A 229 20.12 -16.15 -9.76
N THR A 230 21.41 -16.23 -9.47
CA THR A 230 21.94 -16.99 -8.32
C THR A 230 21.29 -16.57 -7.01
N LEU A 231 21.07 -15.27 -6.81
CA LEU A 231 20.44 -14.71 -5.60
C LEU A 231 18.94 -15.07 -5.46
N MET A 232 18.30 -15.61 -6.51
CA MET A 232 16.90 -16.02 -6.50
C MET A 232 16.72 -17.53 -6.27
N LYS A 233 17.81 -18.31 -6.25
CA LYS A 233 17.78 -19.77 -6.14
C LYS A 233 17.77 -20.21 -4.69
N THR A 234 16.94 -21.19 -4.38
CA THR A 234 16.86 -21.86 -3.07
C THR A 234 16.90 -23.37 -3.26
N ALA A 235 17.04 -24.12 -2.17
CA ALA A 235 16.95 -25.59 -2.24
C ALA A 235 15.58 -26.08 -2.74
N ALA A 236 14.50 -25.36 -2.39
CA ALA A 236 13.15 -25.65 -2.84
C ALA A 236 12.90 -25.25 -4.31
N ASP A 237 13.66 -24.28 -4.84
CA ASP A 237 13.58 -23.82 -6.23
C ASP A 237 15.00 -23.59 -6.78
N PRO A 238 15.70 -24.65 -7.19
CA PRO A 238 17.07 -24.55 -7.71
C PRO A 238 17.19 -23.77 -9.03
N GLN A 239 16.08 -23.55 -9.72
CA GLN A 239 16.06 -22.76 -10.96
C GLN A 239 15.87 -21.26 -10.69
N GLY A 240 15.28 -20.87 -9.55
CA GLY A 240 14.96 -19.48 -9.25
C GLY A 240 13.83 -18.92 -10.13
N GLU A 241 12.77 -19.70 -10.33
CA GLU A 241 11.65 -19.40 -11.22
C GLU A 241 10.32 -19.28 -10.51
N ARG A 242 10.17 -19.93 -9.36
CA ARG A 242 8.92 -20.05 -8.62
C ARG A 242 9.14 -19.72 -7.15
N VAL A 243 8.17 -19.07 -6.54
CA VAL A 243 8.18 -18.72 -5.12
C VAL A 243 6.80 -19.00 -4.54
N LEU A 244 6.73 -19.30 -3.25
CA LEU A 244 5.47 -19.34 -2.55
C LEU A 244 5.17 -17.92 -2.02
N GLY A 245 4.03 -17.43 -2.36
CA GLY A 245 3.34 -16.32 -1.74
C GLY A 245 3.85 -14.93 -1.98
N THR A 246 3.02 -14.12 -1.48
CA THR A 246 3.16 -12.71 -1.24
C THR A 246 2.78 -12.42 0.21
N MET A 247 3.30 -11.38 0.77
CA MET A 247 3.08 -10.99 2.16
C MET A 247 3.35 -9.52 2.38
N GLN A 248 2.83 -8.96 3.47
CA GLN A 248 2.95 -7.53 3.79
C GLN A 248 2.49 -6.67 2.60
N ASN A 249 1.30 -7.03 2.08
CA ASN A 249 0.72 -6.39 0.92
C ASN A 249 0.01 -5.12 1.36
N CYS A 250 0.66 -3.97 1.20
CA CYS A 250 0.16 -2.66 1.57
C CYS A 250 -0.65 -2.04 0.42
N ALA A 251 -0.16 -1.01 -0.22
CA ALA A 251 -0.83 -0.36 -1.32
C ALA A 251 -0.91 -1.22 -2.59
N ASN A 252 -1.54 -0.71 -3.61
CA ASN A 252 -1.81 -1.43 -4.85
C ASN A 252 -1.63 -0.57 -6.10
N GLY A 253 -1.86 -1.20 -7.23
CA GLY A 253 -2.10 -0.60 -8.51
C GLY A 253 -3.02 -1.47 -9.34
N TYR A 254 -3.38 -1.00 -10.52
CA TYR A 254 -4.11 -1.77 -11.51
C TYR A 254 -3.68 -1.37 -12.93
N THR A 255 -3.81 -2.31 -13.84
CA THR A 255 -3.31 -2.12 -15.19
C THR A 255 -4.43 -1.78 -16.18
N PRO A 256 -4.11 -1.11 -17.30
CA PRO A 256 -5.08 -0.85 -18.36
C PRO A 256 -5.67 -2.12 -19.00
N TRP A 257 -5.04 -3.28 -18.83
CA TRP A 257 -5.54 -4.57 -19.32
C TRP A 257 -6.31 -5.36 -18.26
N GLY A 258 -6.63 -4.73 -17.13
CA GLY A 258 -7.52 -5.28 -16.12
C GLY A 258 -6.88 -6.33 -15.22
N THR A 259 -5.65 -6.12 -14.76
CA THR A 259 -5.04 -6.91 -13.71
C THR A 259 -4.78 -6.06 -12.46
N TYR A 260 -4.77 -6.70 -11.31
CA TYR A 260 -4.44 -6.13 -10.02
C TYR A 260 -2.95 -6.25 -9.73
N LEU A 261 -2.35 -5.19 -9.22
CA LEU A 261 -0.98 -5.17 -8.76
C LEU A 261 -0.98 -5.02 -7.24
N THR A 262 -0.48 -6.01 -6.53
CA THR A 262 -0.25 -5.93 -5.09
C THR A 262 1.22 -5.71 -4.80
N CYS A 263 1.52 -4.94 -3.78
CA CYS A 263 2.84 -4.42 -3.47
C CYS A 263 3.37 -5.02 -2.17
N GLU A 264 4.55 -5.65 -2.20
CA GLU A 264 5.19 -6.24 -1.03
C GLU A 264 6.02 -5.15 -0.32
N GLU A 265 5.57 -4.69 0.83
CA GLU A 265 6.18 -3.57 1.54
C GLU A 265 7.08 -4.05 2.69
N ASN A 266 6.57 -4.38 3.86
CA ASN A 266 7.36 -4.69 5.07
C ASN A 266 7.88 -6.14 5.14
N TRP A 267 8.03 -6.80 3.99
CA TRP A 267 8.44 -8.21 3.88
C TRP A 267 9.73 -8.57 4.65
N SER A 268 10.66 -7.62 4.80
CA SER A 268 11.94 -7.87 5.48
C SER A 268 11.79 -8.19 6.97
N ASP A 269 10.70 -7.74 7.59
CA ASP A 269 10.47 -7.83 9.03
C ASP A 269 10.10 -9.25 9.49
N ILE A 270 9.73 -10.10 8.53
CA ILE A 270 9.35 -11.51 8.77
C ILE A 270 10.58 -12.43 8.77
N PHE A 271 11.66 -12.05 8.10
CA PHE A 271 12.86 -12.86 7.98
C PHE A 271 13.85 -12.62 9.11
N VAL A 272 14.40 -13.72 9.65
CA VAL A 272 15.35 -13.66 10.78
C VAL A 272 16.66 -14.34 10.41
N LYS A 273 17.77 -13.66 10.70
CA LYS A 273 19.12 -14.22 10.63
C LYS A 273 19.86 -14.04 11.95
N LYS A 274 20.12 -15.14 12.65
CA LYS A 274 20.88 -15.15 13.90
C LYS A 274 22.39 -15.02 13.68
N GLY A 275 22.89 -15.53 12.54
CA GLY A 275 24.28 -15.43 12.13
C GLY A 275 24.69 -14.05 11.64
N GLU A 276 25.90 -13.92 11.15
CA GLU A 276 26.40 -12.67 10.59
C GLU A 276 25.63 -12.29 9.33
N ARG A 277 25.11 -11.05 9.29
CA ARG A 277 24.39 -10.50 8.14
C ARG A 277 25.36 -9.88 7.15
N ASN A 278 25.23 -10.25 5.87
CA ASN A 278 25.97 -9.63 4.79
C ASN A 278 25.48 -8.19 4.51
N ALA A 279 26.16 -7.47 3.60
CA ALA A 279 25.84 -6.09 3.28
C ALA A 279 24.43 -5.91 2.69
N LEU A 280 23.97 -6.86 1.87
CA LEU A 280 22.64 -6.84 1.26
C LEU A 280 21.54 -7.03 2.33
N GLU A 281 21.70 -8.01 3.20
CA GLU A 281 20.77 -8.28 4.31
C GLU A 281 20.67 -7.07 5.26
N LYS A 282 21.82 -6.44 5.59
CA LYS A 282 21.85 -5.20 6.40
C LYS A 282 21.15 -4.04 5.70
N ARG A 283 21.38 -3.88 4.37
CA ARG A 283 20.79 -2.78 3.58
C ARG A 283 19.27 -2.86 3.49
N TYR A 284 18.73 -4.09 3.49
CA TYR A 284 17.29 -4.33 3.46
C TYR A 284 16.66 -4.54 4.84
N GLY A 285 17.42 -4.40 5.93
CA GLY A 285 16.89 -4.41 7.28
C GLY A 285 16.55 -5.79 7.85
N ILE A 286 17.10 -6.90 7.27
CA ILE A 286 16.92 -8.24 7.87
C ILE A 286 17.39 -8.22 9.31
N SER A 287 16.52 -8.62 10.23
CA SER A 287 16.77 -8.61 11.68
C SER A 287 17.41 -9.91 12.20
N ASP A 288 17.93 -9.87 13.42
CA ASP A 288 18.35 -11.04 14.19
C ASP A 288 17.25 -11.55 15.13
N SER A 289 16.12 -10.85 15.18
CA SER A 289 14.95 -11.23 15.96
C SER A 289 13.66 -10.85 15.25
N ASP A 290 12.64 -11.64 15.47
CA ASP A 290 11.26 -11.38 15.09
C ASP A 290 10.38 -11.69 16.31
N GLU A 291 9.95 -10.65 16.98
CA GLU A 291 9.09 -10.78 18.16
C GLU A 291 7.60 -10.82 17.78
N SER A 292 7.27 -10.42 16.54
CA SER A 292 5.89 -10.24 16.10
C SER A 292 5.34 -11.49 15.41
N TYR A 293 6.04 -12.00 14.40
CA TYR A 293 5.54 -13.11 13.58
C TYR A 293 6.02 -14.48 14.05
N ARG A 294 7.28 -14.58 14.51
CA ARG A 294 7.90 -15.80 15.03
C ARG A 294 7.91 -16.99 14.05
N TRP A 295 7.66 -16.73 12.75
CA TRP A 295 7.58 -17.81 11.76
C TRP A 295 8.92 -18.51 11.57
N SER A 296 10.05 -17.79 11.71
CA SER A 296 11.40 -18.36 11.61
C SER A 296 11.71 -19.43 12.66
N GLU A 297 10.95 -19.48 13.76
CA GLU A 297 11.13 -20.48 14.81
C GLU A 297 10.62 -21.87 14.42
N VAL A 298 9.62 -21.93 13.54
CA VAL A 298 8.88 -23.15 13.20
C VAL A 298 8.80 -23.45 11.70
N ASP A 299 9.22 -22.51 10.84
CA ASP A 299 9.25 -22.63 9.38
C ASP A 299 10.61 -22.15 8.87
N ASP A 300 11.43 -23.11 8.42
CA ASP A 300 12.80 -22.87 7.94
C ASP A 300 12.88 -21.90 6.76
N ARG A 301 11.79 -21.69 6.05
CA ARG A 301 11.68 -20.74 4.95
C ARG A 301 11.98 -19.30 5.39
N PHE A 302 11.59 -18.93 6.60
CA PHE A 302 11.78 -17.58 7.15
C PHE A 302 13.05 -17.45 7.99
N ASN A 303 13.79 -18.56 8.16
CA ASN A 303 15.08 -18.58 8.82
C ASN A 303 16.21 -18.43 7.78
N VAL A 304 16.81 -17.23 7.71
CA VAL A 304 17.80 -16.86 6.69
C VAL A 304 19.12 -17.64 6.86
N ASP A 305 19.44 -18.16 8.03
CA ASP A 305 20.59 -19.05 8.22
C ASP A 305 20.38 -20.40 7.51
N LYS A 306 19.13 -20.83 7.36
CA LYS A 306 18.76 -22.09 6.68
C LYS A 306 18.40 -21.88 5.22
N THR A 307 17.76 -20.77 4.88
CA THR A 307 17.30 -20.44 3.53
C THR A 307 17.77 -19.04 3.11
N PRO A 308 19.08 -18.84 2.85
CA PRO A 308 19.69 -17.50 2.77
C PRO A 308 19.18 -16.63 1.61
N ASN A 309 18.69 -17.20 0.51
CA ASN A 309 18.19 -16.45 -0.63
C ASN A 309 16.67 -16.23 -0.62
N GLU A 310 15.93 -16.80 0.32
CA GLU A 310 14.48 -16.64 0.35
C GLU A 310 14.05 -15.17 0.50
N PRO A 311 14.69 -14.32 1.32
CA PRO A 311 14.34 -12.89 1.40
C PRO A 311 14.47 -12.15 0.07
N ASN A 312 15.35 -12.58 -0.85
CA ASN A 312 15.54 -11.93 -2.14
C ASN A 312 14.34 -12.14 -3.09
N ARG A 313 13.47 -13.08 -2.77
CA ARG A 313 12.30 -13.47 -3.56
C ARG A 313 11.06 -12.66 -3.18
N PHE A 314 11.22 -11.68 -2.28
CA PHE A 314 10.21 -10.74 -1.79
C PHE A 314 10.66 -9.28 -1.93
N GLY A 315 9.73 -8.36 -1.85
CA GLY A 315 9.94 -6.95 -2.13
C GLY A 315 9.70 -6.63 -3.60
N TRP A 316 8.73 -7.28 -4.21
CA TRP A 316 8.37 -7.13 -5.61
C TRP A 316 6.92 -6.69 -5.77
N VAL A 317 6.57 -6.19 -6.95
CA VAL A 317 5.16 -6.02 -7.36
C VAL A 317 4.66 -7.36 -7.92
N VAL A 318 3.48 -7.77 -7.47
CA VAL A 318 2.84 -9.03 -7.87
C VAL A 318 1.60 -8.73 -8.69
N GLU A 319 1.54 -9.23 -9.91
CA GLU A 319 0.38 -9.11 -10.80
C GLU A 319 -0.55 -10.31 -10.65
N ILE A 320 -1.83 -10.02 -10.48
CA ILE A 320 -2.90 -11.00 -10.30
C ILE A 320 -4.01 -10.70 -11.31
N ASP A 321 -4.46 -11.70 -12.04
CA ASP A 321 -5.63 -11.59 -12.90
C ASP A 321 -6.91 -11.89 -12.09
N PRO A 322 -7.73 -10.87 -11.79
CA PRO A 322 -8.95 -11.07 -11.01
C PRO A 322 -10.05 -11.81 -11.79
N TYR A 323 -10.00 -11.79 -13.11
CA TYR A 323 -10.98 -12.45 -13.96
C TYR A 323 -10.67 -13.94 -14.22
N ASN A 324 -9.43 -14.37 -13.92
CA ASN A 324 -9.01 -15.75 -14.10
C ASN A 324 -8.49 -16.35 -12.78
N PRO A 325 -9.36 -17.01 -11.98
CA PRO A 325 -9.00 -17.57 -10.69
C PRO A 325 -7.95 -18.69 -10.77
N ASP A 326 -7.80 -19.34 -11.93
CA ASP A 326 -6.83 -20.43 -12.15
C ASP A 326 -5.45 -19.90 -12.60
N SER A 327 -5.31 -18.61 -12.88
CA SER A 327 -4.04 -18.01 -13.29
C SER A 327 -2.99 -18.07 -12.17
N THR A 328 -1.73 -18.28 -12.54
CA THR A 328 -0.62 -18.19 -11.59
C THR A 328 -0.21 -16.71 -11.44
N PRO A 329 -0.22 -16.12 -10.21
CA PRO A 329 0.27 -14.77 -9.99
C PRO A 329 1.75 -14.64 -10.38
N ARG A 330 2.16 -13.43 -10.78
CA ARG A 330 3.50 -13.17 -11.31
C ARG A 330 4.19 -12.06 -10.54
N LYS A 331 5.40 -12.31 -10.04
CA LYS A 331 6.27 -11.29 -9.44
C LYS A 331 7.16 -10.68 -10.51
N HIS A 332 7.07 -9.36 -10.68
CA HIS A 332 7.76 -8.63 -11.73
C HIS A 332 9.08 -8.03 -11.25
N THR A 333 10.19 -8.74 -11.51
CA THR A 333 11.50 -8.30 -11.04
C THR A 333 12.07 -7.12 -11.81
N ALA A 334 11.50 -6.77 -12.97
CA ALA A 334 11.89 -5.57 -13.73
C ALA A 334 11.53 -4.26 -13.01
N LEU A 335 10.57 -4.29 -12.07
CA LEU A 335 10.15 -3.14 -11.29
C LEU A 335 11.07 -2.84 -10.09
N GLY A 336 12.12 -3.64 -9.88
CA GLY A 336 13.07 -3.45 -8.79
C GLY A 336 12.61 -4.07 -7.46
N ARG A 337 13.57 -4.31 -6.56
CA ARG A 337 13.33 -4.88 -5.24
C ARG A 337 13.49 -3.83 -4.15
N PHE A 338 12.42 -3.52 -3.43
CA PHE A 338 12.39 -2.61 -2.30
C PHE A 338 11.10 -2.82 -1.48
N LYS A 339 10.78 -1.95 -0.52
CA LYS A 339 9.50 -1.94 0.19
C LYS A 339 8.48 -1.18 -0.65
N HIS A 340 7.78 -1.90 -1.53
CA HIS A 340 6.81 -1.31 -2.46
C HIS A 340 5.56 -0.85 -1.74
N GLU A 341 5.38 0.47 -1.66
CA GLU A 341 4.17 1.05 -1.08
C GLU A 341 3.01 1.10 -2.08
N GLY A 342 3.29 1.28 -3.34
CA GLY A 342 2.28 1.27 -4.40
C GLY A 342 2.86 1.08 -5.79
N ALA A 343 1.97 0.96 -6.78
CA ALA A 343 2.33 0.82 -8.19
C ALA A 343 1.35 1.60 -9.07
N ALA A 344 1.51 2.92 -9.13
CA ALA A 344 0.65 3.81 -9.91
C ALA A 344 0.97 3.69 -11.40
N VAL A 345 0.06 3.09 -12.16
CA VAL A 345 0.23 2.79 -13.60
C VAL A 345 -0.39 3.88 -14.46
N THR A 346 0.34 4.32 -15.48
CA THR A 346 -0.14 5.20 -16.53
C THR A 346 0.46 4.82 -17.89
N LEU A 347 0.04 5.50 -18.95
CA LEU A 347 0.57 5.29 -20.29
C LEU A 347 1.33 6.54 -20.76
N ALA A 348 2.51 6.34 -21.29
CA ALA A 348 3.26 7.34 -22.03
C ALA A 348 2.54 7.76 -23.32
N ALA A 349 2.94 8.88 -23.91
CA ALA A 349 2.40 9.37 -25.17
C ALA A 349 2.51 8.34 -26.32
N ASP A 350 3.55 7.53 -26.31
CA ASP A 350 3.81 6.46 -27.28
C ASP A 350 3.19 5.10 -26.90
N LYS A 351 2.39 5.05 -25.82
CA LYS A 351 1.71 3.86 -25.27
C LYS A 351 2.61 2.88 -24.50
N ARG A 352 3.85 3.22 -24.20
CA ARG A 352 4.61 2.43 -23.20
C ARG A 352 3.95 2.56 -21.84
N VAL A 353 4.02 1.47 -21.07
CA VAL A 353 3.50 1.47 -19.70
C VAL A 353 4.51 2.13 -18.78
N VAL A 354 4.04 3.04 -17.96
CA VAL A 354 4.85 3.69 -16.92
C VAL A 354 4.26 3.36 -15.56
N THR A 355 5.11 2.98 -14.60
CA THR A 355 4.69 2.67 -13.23
C THR A 355 5.54 3.48 -12.26
N TYR A 356 4.90 4.31 -11.44
CA TYR A 356 5.55 5.04 -10.36
C TYR A 356 5.38 4.28 -9.05
N MET A 357 6.44 4.25 -8.21
CA MET A 357 6.49 3.43 -6.99
C MET A 357 7.26 4.16 -5.89
N GLY A 358 6.74 4.10 -4.66
CA GLY A 358 7.41 4.54 -3.45
C GLY A 358 8.16 3.38 -2.77
N ASP A 359 9.29 3.66 -2.13
CA ASP A 359 10.00 2.74 -1.23
C ASP A 359 9.80 3.24 0.21
N ASP A 360 8.80 2.71 0.92
CA ASP A 360 8.46 3.20 2.24
C ASP A 360 9.47 2.79 3.30
N GLN A 361 10.49 3.60 3.37
CA GLN A 361 11.42 3.64 4.49
C GLN A 361 12.10 5.01 4.57
N LYS A 362 12.44 5.45 5.77
CA LYS A 362 13.21 6.70 5.97
C LYS A 362 14.48 6.68 5.13
N PHE A 363 14.67 7.73 4.32
CA PHE A 363 15.82 7.93 3.45
C PHE A 363 15.88 7.00 2.22
N GLU A 364 14.78 6.35 1.86
CA GLU A 364 14.66 5.59 0.62
C GLU A 364 14.06 6.46 -0.50
N TYR A 365 13.70 5.87 -1.63
CA TYR A 365 13.64 6.53 -2.91
C TYR A 365 12.27 6.43 -3.59
N ILE A 366 12.05 7.30 -4.58
CA ILE A 366 10.94 7.22 -5.53
C ILE A 366 11.47 6.63 -6.83
N TYR A 367 10.76 5.65 -7.38
CA TYR A 367 11.13 4.92 -8.60
C TYR A 367 10.10 5.09 -9.70
N LYS A 368 10.57 4.95 -10.94
CA LYS A 368 9.75 4.89 -12.16
C LYS A 368 10.21 3.73 -13.03
N PHE A 369 9.27 2.89 -13.45
CA PHE A 369 9.50 1.87 -14.47
C PHE A 369 8.87 2.31 -15.80
N VAL A 370 9.55 2.06 -16.92
CA VAL A 370 9.02 2.27 -18.27
C VAL A 370 9.20 1.00 -19.06
N SER A 371 8.11 0.43 -19.58
CA SER A 371 8.15 -0.83 -20.36
C SER A 371 8.86 -0.66 -21.71
N ASP A 372 9.48 -1.74 -22.21
CA ASP A 372 10.08 -1.76 -23.54
C ASP A 372 9.01 -1.79 -24.64
N ASN A 373 7.94 -2.53 -24.41
CA ASN A 373 6.84 -2.71 -25.36
C ASN A 373 5.65 -1.80 -25.03
N LYS A 374 4.76 -1.65 -25.99
CA LYS A 374 3.61 -0.75 -25.94
C LYS A 374 2.34 -1.49 -25.62
N TYR A 375 1.46 -0.86 -24.89
CA TYR A 375 0.11 -1.33 -24.62
C TYR A 375 -0.70 -1.39 -25.92
N ASN A 376 -1.37 -2.52 -26.13
CA ASN A 376 -2.29 -2.76 -27.23
C ASN A 376 -3.68 -3.19 -26.69
N PRO A 377 -4.71 -2.35 -26.74
CA PRO A 377 -6.02 -2.70 -26.21
C PRO A 377 -6.68 -3.93 -26.86
N ALA A 378 -6.22 -4.32 -28.05
CA ALA A 378 -6.74 -5.49 -28.76
C ALA A 378 -6.03 -6.81 -28.42
N ASP A 379 -4.95 -6.77 -27.65
CA ASP A 379 -4.14 -7.96 -27.35
C ASP A 379 -3.79 -8.03 -25.85
N ARG A 380 -4.73 -8.55 -25.07
CA ARG A 380 -4.58 -8.66 -23.63
C ARG A 380 -3.43 -9.60 -23.24
N ASP A 381 -3.21 -10.68 -23.99
CA ASP A 381 -2.17 -11.66 -23.68
C ASP A 381 -0.76 -11.08 -23.87
N ALA A 382 -0.55 -10.28 -24.92
CA ALA A 382 0.69 -9.53 -25.08
C ALA A 382 0.87 -8.49 -23.99
N ASN A 383 -0.20 -7.81 -23.55
CA ASN A 383 -0.14 -6.82 -22.47
C ASN A 383 0.28 -7.43 -21.13
N LEU A 384 -0.09 -8.68 -20.87
CA LEU A 384 0.36 -9.41 -19.69
C LEU A 384 1.90 -9.56 -19.61
N GLN A 385 2.66 -9.30 -20.67
CA GLN A 385 4.11 -9.33 -20.68
C GLN A 385 4.78 -7.95 -20.48
N LEU A 386 4.00 -6.84 -20.45
CA LEU A 386 4.53 -5.48 -20.46
C LEU A 386 5.36 -5.12 -19.21
N LEU A 387 5.07 -5.73 -18.07
CA LEU A 387 5.81 -5.50 -16.82
C LEU A 387 7.03 -6.44 -16.66
N THR A 388 7.31 -7.29 -17.65
CA THR A 388 8.44 -8.25 -17.58
C THR A 388 9.75 -7.68 -18.11
N ALA A 389 9.69 -6.64 -18.95
CA ALA A 389 10.85 -6.03 -19.60
C ALA A 389 10.69 -4.51 -19.72
N GLY A 390 11.71 -3.78 -19.36
CA GLY A 390 11.73 -2.32 -19.37
C GLY A 390 12.92 -1.78 -18.58
N THR A 391 12.92 -0.47 -18.41
CA THR A 391 13.95 0.23 -17.66
C THR A 391 13.38 0.78 -16.35
N LEU A 392 14.05 0.47 -15.25
CA LEU A 392 13.81 1.08 -13.95
C LEU A 392 14.66 2.32 -13.77
N TYR A 393 14.07 3.37 -13.26
CA TYR A 393 14.71 4.65 -12.94
C TYR A 393 14.48 4.98 -11.46
N VAL A 394 15.37 5.81 -10.90
CA VAL A 394 15.22 6.41 -9.58
C VAL A 394 15.26 7.93 -9.67
N ALA A 395 14.48 8.62 -8.87
CA ALA A 395 14.35 10.07 -8.90
C ALA A 395 15.55 10.78 -8.27
N ARG A 396 16.00 11.87 -8.90
CA ARG A 396 16.85 12.90 -8.31
C ARG A 396 16.12 14.24 -8.37
N PHE A 397 15.88 14.85 -7.22
CA PHE A 397 15.27 16.16 -7.05
C PHE A 397 16.38 17.18 -6.81
N ASN A 398 16.48 18.20 -7.66
CA ASN A 398 17.48 19.25 -7.55
C ASN A 398 16.89 20.46 -6.81
N ASP A 399 17.73 21.22 -6.12
CA ASP A 399 17.30 22.36 -5.28
C ASP A 399 16.68 23.51 -6.07
N ASP A 400 16.86 23.54 -7.40
CA ASP A 400 16.28 24.53 -8.31
C ASP A 400 14.86 24.20 -8.80
N GLY A 401 14.25 23.12 -8.27
CA GLY A 401 12.93 22.63 -8.68
C GLY A 401 12.93 21.81 -9.97
N SER A 402 14.11 21.53 -10.55
CA SER A 402 14.24 20.53 -11.62
C SER A 402 14.45 19.14 -11.03
N GLY A 403 14.15 18.11 -11.83
CA GLY A 403 14.43 16.73 -11.45
C GLY A 403 14.74 15.86 -12.65
N GLU A 404 15.32 14.71 -12.39
CA GLU A 404 15.70 13.76 -13.41
C GLU A 404 15.52 12.32 -12.96
N TRP A 405 15.22 11.45 -13.91
CA TRP A 405 15.09 10.02 -13.73
C TRP A 405 16.40 9.34 -14.11
N LEU A 406 17.11 8.83 -13.12
CA LEU A 406 18.42 8.18 -13.30
C LEU A 406 18.20 6.70 -13.62
N PRO A 407 18.66 6.18 -14.78
CA PRO A 407 18.44 4.80 -15.17
C PRO A 407 19.27 3.84 -14.31
N LEU A 408 18.64 2.79 -13.83
CA LEU A 408 19.26 1.68 -13.11
C LEU A 408 19.56 0.54 -14.07
N VAL A 409 20.56 0.74 -14.93
CA VAL A 409 20.95 -0.18 -16.01
C VAL A 409 22.38 -0.65 -15.80
N PHE A 410 22.57 -1.98 -15.78
CA PHE A 410 23.89 -2.58 -15.66
C PHE A 410 24.82 -2.13 -16.79
N GLY A 411 26.03 -1.71 -16.43
CA GLY A 411 27.02 -1.15 -17.38
C GLY A 411 26.87 0.36 -17.65
N GLN A 412 25.87 1.02 -17.06
CA GLN A 412 25.68 2.48 -17.18
C GLN A 412 25.89 3.18 -15.84
N ASN A 413 26.28 4.44 -15.86
CA ASN A 413 26.43 5.31 -14.66
C ASN A 413 27.27 4.69 -13.52
N GLY A 414 28.25 3.84 -13.87
CA GLY A 414 29.08 3.12 -12.90
C GLY A 414 28.37 1.93 -12.21
N LEU A 415 27.20 1.53 -12.66
CA LEU A 415 26.47 0.36 -12.15
C LEU A 415 27.02 -0.92 -12.80
N ASP A 416 28.23 -1.31 -12.43
CA ASP A 416 28.97 -2.42 -13.02
C ASP A 416 29.64 -3.28 -11.93
N LYS A 417 30.48 -4.22 -12.35
CA LYS A 417 31.20 -5.13 -11.45
C LYS A 417 32.10 -4.40 -10.45
N SER A 418 32.62 -3.23 -10.79
CA SER A 418 33.46 -2.45 -9.88
C SER A 418 32.69 -1.93 -8.65
N LYS A 419 31.36 -1.82 -8.77
CA LYS A 419 30.43 -1.44 -7.71
C LYS A 419 29.66 -2.63 -7.12
N GLY A 420 30.03 -3.86 -7.52
CA GLY A 420 29.45 -5.11 -6.98
C GLY A 420 28.15 -5.55 -7.65
N PHE A 421 27.88 -5.10 -8.89
CA PHE A 421 26.76 -5.56 -9.71
C PHE A 421 27.27 -6.53 -10.78
N GLU A 422 26.68 -7.71 -10.88
CA GLU A 422 27.15 -8.76 -11.81
C GLU A 422 26.35 -8.81 -13.13
N SER A 423 25.09 -8.36 -13.10
CA SER A 423 24.16 -8.39 -14.23
C SER A 423 22.98 -7.44 -13.97
N GLN A 424 22.12 -7.23 -14.95
CA GLN A 424 20.87 -6.49 -14.75
C GLN A 424 19.98 -7.13 -13.69
N GLY A 425 19.86 -8.45 -13.68
CA GLY A 425 19.05 -9.14 -12.68
C GLY A 425 19.62 -9.04 -11.26
N ASP A 426 20.93 -9.14 -11.11
CA ASP A 426 21.61 -8.93 -9.84
C ASP A 426 21.43 -7.48 -9.33
N LEU A 427 21.54 -6.51 -10.24
CA LEU A 427 21.30 -5.08 -9.95
C LEU A 427 19.88 -4.85 -9.42
N LEU A 428 18.87 -5.47 -10.02
CA LEU A 428 17.47 -5.31 -9.61
C LEU A 428 17.15 -6.01 -8.27
N VAL A 429 17.88 -7.06 -7.88
CA VAL A 429 17.84 -7.59 -6.51
C VAL A 429 18.47 -6.62 -5.53
N LYS A 430 19.43 -5.81 -5.98
CA LYS A 430 20.20 -4.81 -5.22
C LYS A 430 19.72 -3.38 -5.49
N THR A 431 18.46 -3.16 -5.84
CA THR A 431 17.91 -1.87 -6.31
C THR A 431 18.29 -0.69 -5.41
N ARG A 432 18.17 -0.83 -4.08
CA ARG A 432 18.56 0.23 -3.13
C ARG A 432 20.05 0.60 -3.22
N LEU A 433 20.92 -0.39 -3.41
CA LEU A 433 22.36 -0.15 -3.59
C LEU A 433 22.65 0.53 -4.93
N ALA A 434 21.88 0.22 -5.97
CA ALA A 434 21.99 0.89 -7.26
C ALA A 434 21.54 2.35 -7.17
N ALA A 435 20.45 2.63 -6.48
CA ALA A 435 19.98 3.99 -6.22
C ALA A 435 20.97 4.81 -5.38
N ASP A 436 21.57 4.20 -4.34
CA ASP A 436 22.67 4.80 -3.56
C ASP A 436 23.84 5.17 -4.49
N ALA A 437 24.22 4.27 -5.40
CA ALA A 437 25.41 4.43 -6.26
C ALA A 437 25.26 5.53 -7.33
N VAL A 438 24.03 5.79 -7.81
CA VAL A 438 23.76 6.87 -8.79
C VAL A 438 23.44 8.22 -8.14
N GLY A 439 23.38 8.29 -6.81
CA GLY A 439 23.14 9.54 -6.08
C GLY A 439 21.69 10.03 -6.17
N ALA A 440 20.72 9.13 -6.02
CA ALA A 440 19.31 9.47 -5.92
C ALA A 440 19.00 10.30 -4.67
N THR A 441 17.91 11.07 -4.68
CA THR A 441 17.48 11.89 -3.54
C THR A 441 16.82 11.02 -2.47
N LYS A 442 17.36 11.08 -1.26
CA LYS A 442 16.82 10.37 -0.09
C LYS A 442 15.58 11.07 0.44
N MET A 443 14.44 10.37 0.47
CA MET A 443 13.14 10.94 0.80
C MET A 443 12.68 10.61 2.23
N ASP A 444 11.60 11.25 2.66
CA ASP A 444 11.00 11.12 3.99
C ASP A 444 9.85 10.10 3.99
N ARG A 445 10.16 8.81 3.72
CA ARG A 445 9.21 7.71 3.59
C ARG A 445 8.22 7.97 2.44
N PRO A 446 8.60 7.68 1.19
CA PRO A 446 7.68 7.73 0.05
C PRO A 446 6.61 6.64 0.19
N GLU A 447 5.38 7.09 0.33
CA GLU A 447 4.19 6.26 0.45
C GLU A 447 3.47 6.14 -0.91
N TRP A 448 2.17 6.40 -0.93
CA TRP A 448 1.37 6.28 -2.15
C TRP A 448 1.73 7.34 -3.20
N ILE A 449 1.62 6.92 -4.45
CA ILE A 449 1.76 7.80 -5.62
C ILE A 449 0.45 7.78 -6.41
N ALA A 450 0.00 8.97 -6.80
CA ALA A 450 -1.19 9.14 -7.65
C ALA A 450 -0.86 9.97 -8.89
N VAL A 451 -1.36 9.52 -10.04
CA VAL A 451 -1.26 10.23 -11.33
C VAL A 451 -2.59 10.92 -11.59
N ASP A 452 -2.55 12.21 -11.97
CA ASP A 452 -3.75 12.97 -12.33
C ASP A 452 -4.44 12.31 -13.54
N PRO A 453 -5.70 11.88 -13.43
CA PRO A 453 -6.42 11.19 -14.52
C PRO A 453 -6.66 12.08 -15.74
N HIS A 454 -6.59 13.41 -15.59
CA HIS A 454 -6.76 14.38 -16.66
C HIS A 454 -5.43 14.90 -17.23
N ASN A 455 -4.32 14.61 -16.55
CA ASN A 455 -2.98 15.05 -16.94
C ASN A 455 -1.94 14.01 -16.50
N SER A 456 -1.74 12.99 -17.31
CA SER A 456 -0.85 11.85 -16.99
C SER A 456 0.62 12.23 -16.70
N GLY A 457 1.04 13.45 -17.07
CA GLY A 457 2.34 13.99 -16.72
C GLY A 457 2.40 14.66 -15.33
N SER A 458 1.28 14.79 -14.62
CA SER A 458 1.19 15.40 -13.30
C SER A 458 1.05 14.29 -12.24
N VAL A 459 2.02 14.19 -11.34
CA VAL A 459 2.14 13.06 -10.39
C VAL A 459 2.36 13.59 -8.99
N TYR A 460 1.75 12.95 -8.03
CA TYR A 460 1.76 13.31 -6.61
C TYR A 460 2.26 12.14 -5.77
N CYS A 461 3.03 12.44 -4.72
CA CYS A 461 3.54 11.43 -3.79
C CYS A 461 3.43 11.93 -2.36
N THR A 462 2.88 11.12 -1.48
CA THR A 462 2.91 11.36 -0.04
C THR A 462 4.26 10.98 0.54
N LEU A 463 4.78 11.85 1.41
CA LEU A 463 5.97 11.61 2.24
C LEU A 463 5.52 11.71 3.70
N THR A 464 5.31 10.56 4.33
CA THR A 464 4.53 10.52 5.56
C THR A 464 5.23 11.12 6.78
N ASN A 465 6.50 10.84 7.00
CA ASN A 465 7.30 11.45 8.07
C ASN A 465 8.77 11.01 8.02
N ASN A 466 9.65 11.75 8.69
CA ASN A 466 11.02 11.32 8.97
C ASN A 466 11.60 12.01 10.21
N SER A 467 11.37 11.43 11.37
CA SER A 467 11.89 11.94 12.63
C SER A 467 13.43 11.95 12.75
N ASP A 468 14.14 11.35 11.78
CA ASP A 468 15.61 11.27 11.77
C ASP A 468 16.25 12.24 10.78
N ARG A 469 15.48 12.95 9.93
CA ARG A 469 16.00 13.96 9.01
C ARG A 469 16.76 15.06 9.78
N GLY A 470 17.99 15.34 9.36
CA GLY A 470 18.83 16.37 9.98
C GLY A 470 19.48 15.99 11.32
N LYS A 471 19.34 14.74 11.79
CA LYS A 471 20.10 14.24 12.94
C LYS A 471 21.56 13.97 12.54
N GLU A 472 22.45 13.96 13.53
CA GLU A 472 23.86 13.62 13.34
C GLU A 472 24.01 12.25 12.68
N GLY A 473 24.84 12.17 11.62
CA GLY A 473 25.06 10.95 10.83
C GLY A 473 23.91 10.54 9.91
N LYS A 474 22.85 11.36 9.79
CA LYS A 474 21.73 11.15 8.87
C LYS A 474 21.75 12.21 7.77
N ALA A 475 20.96 11.97 6.69
CA ALA A 475 20.86 12.96 5.63
C ALA A 475 20.32 14.30 6.17
N PRO A 476 20.91 15.43 5.76
CA PRO A 476 20.44 16.76 6.14
C PRO A 476 19.09 17.07 5.49
N VAL A 477 18.52 18.22 5.85
CA VAL A 477 17.43 18.84 5.08
C VAL A 477 17.95 19.24 3.70
N ASP A 478 17.07 19.15 2.70
CA ASP A 478 17.28 19.60 1.32
C ASP A 478 15.97 20.22 0.82
N ALA A 479 15.95 20.73 -0.42
CA ALA A 479 14.78 21.40 -0.97
C ALA A 479 13.56 20.46 -1.05
N ALA A 480 13.77 19.17 -1.35
CA ALA A 480 12.69 18.16 -1.42
C ALA A 480 12.23 17.69 -0.03
N ASN A 481 13.05 17.82 1.00
CA ASN A 481 12.77 17.40 2.39
C ASN A 481 13.15 18.54 3.35
N PRO A 482 12.37 19.64 3.40
CA PRO A 482 12.82 20.92 3.99
C PRO A 482 12.79 20.96 5.52
N ARG A 483 12.24 19.95 6.19
CA ARG A 483 12.07 19.96 7.65
C ARG A 483 12.96 18.96 8.36
N ALA A 484 13.79 19.44 9.29
CA ALA A 484 14.46 18.57 10.25
C ALA A 484 13.43 17.96 11.21
N ASN A 485 13.62 16.67 11.57
CA ASN A 485 12.66 15.96 12.42
C ASN A 485 11.22 16.07 11.88
N ASN A 486 11.04 15.79 10.60
CA ASN A 486 9.76 15.91 9.90
C ASN A 486 8.72 14.92 10.47
N ALA A 487 7.95 15.37 11.48
CA ALA A 487 6.97 14.53 12.17
C ALA A 487 5.63 14.44 11.43
N PHE A 488 5.33 15.41 10.56
CA PHE A 488 4.00 15.55 9.96
C PHE A 488 3.96 15.24 8.47
N GLY A 489 5.12 15.10 7.83
CA GLY A 489 5.16 14.77 6.40
C GLY A 489 4.76 15.91 5.48
N HIS A 490 4.71 15.62 4.20
CA HIS A 490 4.33 16.55 3.14
C HIS A 490 3.93 15.78 1.88
N ILE A 491 3.36 16.50 0.90
CA ILE A 491 3.01 15.93 -0.40
C ILE A 491 3.85 16.61 -1.46
N MET A 492 4.60 15.80 -2.20
CA MET A 492 5.36 16.21 -3.38
C MET A 492 4.45 16.19 -4.62
N HIS A 493 4.72 17.12 -5.51
CA HIS A 493 4.13 17.13 -6.85
C HIS A 493 5.25 17.30 -7.88
N TRP A 494 5.17 16.57 -8.99
CA TRP A 494 6.04 16.82 -10.14
C TRP A 494 5.28 16.75 -11.45
N HIS A 495 5.84 17.42 -12.42
CA HIS A 495 5.31 17.48 -13.77
C HIS A 495 6.39 17.00 -14.74
N GLU A 496 6.11 15.91 -15.45
CA GLU A 496 7.01 15.32 -16.43
C GLU A 496 7.23 16.28 -17.60
N GLU A 497 8.46 16.33 -18.13
CA GLU A 497 8.81 17.19 -19.26
C GLU A 497 7.92 16.90 -20.48
N GLY A 498 7.33 17.94 -21.05
CA GLY A 498 6.37 17.81 -22.16
C GLY A 498 5.05 17.10 -21.80
N GLY A 499 4.79 16.83 -20.53
CA GLY A 499 3.60 16.09 -20.08
C GLY A 499 3.66 14.59 -20.40
N ASP A 500 4.81 14.05 -20.80
CA ASP A 500 4.97 12.64 -21.14
C ASP A 500 5.51 11.83 -19.95
N PRO A 501 4.75 10.88 -19.39
CA PRO A 501 5.21 10.00 -18.31
C PRO A 501 6.54 9.28 -18.58
N ALA A 502 6.92 9.06 -19.85
CA ALA A 502 8.19 8.44 -20.22
C ALA A 502 9.36 9.43 -20.29
N ALA A 503 9.15 10.73 -20.04
CA ALA A 503 10.24 11.73 -20.01
C ALA A 503 11.29 11.38 -18.96
N LEU A 504 12.53 11.80 -19.20
CA LEU A 504 13.65 11.58 -18.28
C LEU A 504 13.93 12.78 -17.37
N ARG A 505 13.17 13.85 -17.52
CA ARG A 505 13.24 15.07 -16.72
C ARG A 505 11.86 15.50 -16.28
N PHE A 506 11.81 16.20 -15.16
CA PHE A 506 10.58 16.76 -14.61
C PHE A 506 10.87 18.08 -13.89
N LYS A 507 9.82 18.82 -13.61
CA LYS A 507 9.83 19.92 -12.64
C LYS A 507 8.99 19.51 -11.45
N TRP A 508 9.38 19.97 -10.26
CA TRP A 508 8.73 19.56 -9.04
C TRP A 508 8.55 20.73 -8.06
N ASP A 509 7.59 20.58 -7.17
CA ASP A 509 7.37 21.43 -6.03
C ASP A 509 6.79 20.63 -4.85
N ILE A 510 6.62 21.28 -3.72
CA ILE A 510 5.88 20.72 -2.56
C ILE A 510 4.47 21.28 -2.64
N LEU A 511 3.48 20.40 -2.90
CA LEU A 511 2.07 20.77 -2.92
C LEU A 511 1.64 21.34 -1.58
N VAL A 512 1.99 20.66 -0.49
CA VAL A 512 1.61 21.02 0.86
C VAL A 512 2.56 20.43 1.90
N LEU A 513 2.92 21.23 2.89
CA LEU A 513 3.53 20.75 4.13
C LEU A 513 2.42 20.42 5.11
N ALA A 514 2.30 19.16 5.53
CA ALA A 514 1.35 18.76 6.56
C ALA A 514 1.81 19.25 7.95
N GLY A 515 0.88 19.43 8.88
CA GLY A 515 1.20 19.90 10.24
C GLY A 515 0.24 20.97 10.74
N ARG A 516 0.66 21.74 11.73
CA ARG A 516 -0.15 22.77 12.37
C ARG A 516 0.03 24.12 11.67
N THR A 517 -1.05 24.82 11.41
CA THR A 517 -1.03 26.15 10.79
C THR A 517 -0.87 27.28 11.81
N ASP A 518 -1.19 27.01 13.08
CA ASP A 518 -1.21 27.97 14.20
C ASP A 518 0.06 27.94 15.07
N THR A 519 1.13 27.28 14.65
CA THR A 519 2.35 27.11 15.42
C THR A 519 3.49 28.00 14.94
N ALA A 520 4.32 28.47 15.89
CA ALA A 520 5.60 29.11 15.61
C ALA A 520 6.76 28.11 15.43
N ASP A 521 6.54 26.84 15.70
CA ASP A 521 7.55 25.79 15.47
C ASP A 521 7.61 25.45 13.99
N GLU A 522 8.63 25.92 13.30
CA GLU A 522 8.84 25.68 11.87
C GLU A 522 8.94 24.19 11.50
N LYS A 523 9.28 23.30 12.44
CA LYS A 523 9.30 21.85 12.22
C LYS A 523 7.92 21.22 12.20
N ALA A 524 6.95 21.86 12.84
CA ALA A 524 5.57 21.42 12.93
C ALA A 524 4.62 22.23 12.04
N LYS A 525 5.10 23.32 11.42
CA LYS A 525 4.29 24.26 10.67
C LYS A 525 3.83 23.70 9.33
N GLY A 526 2.53 23.62 9.16
CA GLY A 526 1.87 23.24 7.92
C GLY A 526 1.64 24.43 6.99
N SER A 527 1.44 24.16 5.70
CA SER A 527 1.11 25.17 4.68
C SER A 527 -0.33 25.04 4.14
N MET A 528 -1.18 24.23 4.79
CA MET A 528 -2.56 23.99 4.36
C MET A 528 -3.39 25.27 4.39
N LYS A 529 -4.36 25.35 3.47
CA LYS A 529 -5.42 26.36 3.44
C LYS A 529 -6.78 25.74 3.77
N GLY A 530 -6.89 25.02 4.89
CA GLY A 530 -8.07 24.28 5.27
C GLY A 530 -7.86 23.50 6.55
N ALA A 531 -8.52 22.36 6.69
CA ALA A 531 -8.31 21.47 7.83
C ALA A 531 -6.88 20.95 7.89
N GLU A 532 -6.35 20.84 9.09
CA GLU A 532 -5.00 20.34 9.34
C GLU A 532 -4.99 18.81 9.27
N PHE A 533 -3.91 18.27 8.75
CA PHE A 533 -3.61 16.83 8.75
C PHE A 533 -2.11 16.59 8.96
N GLY A 534 -1.74 15.36 9.26
CA GLY A 534 -0.36 14.96 9.43
C GLY A 534 -0.14 13.52 9.02
N SER A 535 1.09 13.20 8.65
CA SER A 535 1.50 11.86 8.21
C SER A 535 0.62 11.34 7.06
N PRO A 536 0.54 12.07 5.92
CA PRO A 536 -0.24 11.63 4.77
C PRO A 536 0.33 10.30 4.24
N ASP A 537 -0.57 9.37 3.95
CA ASP A 537 -0.27 8.02 3.53
C ASP A 537 -1.01 7.71 2.20
N GLY A 538 -2.21 7.15 2.24
CA GLY A 538 -3.00 6.86 1.05
C GLY A 538 -3.29 8.08 0.19
N LEU A 539 -3.18 7.93 -1.13
CA LEU A 539 -3.36 9.01 -2.10
C LEU A 539 -4.04 8.50 -3.36
N SER A 540 -5.17 9.09 -3.73
CA SER A 540 -5.87 8.69 -4.96
C SER A 540 -6.65 9.84 -5.58
N PHE A 541 -6.87 9.79 -6.88
CA PHE A 541 -7.78 10.67 -7.59
C PHE A 541 -9.12 9.98 -7.86
N ASP A 542 -10.21 10.73 -7.70
CA ASP A 542 -11.48 10.33 -8.29
C ASP A 542 -11.59 10.73 -9.77
N HIS A 543 -12.68 10.31 -10.42
CA HIS A 543 -12.89 10.62 -11.85
C HIS A 543 -13.13 12.10 -12.12
N GLN A 544 -13.39 12.93 -11.10
CA GLN A 544 -13.57 14.38 -11.24
C GLN A 544 -12.24 15.11 -11.12
N GLY A 545 -11.16 14.41 -10.80
CA GLY A 545 -9.83 14.97 -10.58
C GLY A 545 -9.67 15.54 -9.16
N VAL A 546 -10.48 15.12 -8.20
CA VAL A 546 -10.28 15.46 -6.78
C VAL A 546 -9.25 14.51 -6.19
N LEU A 547 -8.21 15.07 -5.59
CA LEU A 547 -7.18 14.31 -4.88
C LEU A 547 -7.64 14.02 -3.45
N TRP A 548 -7.77 12.74 -3.13
CA TRP A 548 -8.10 12.23 -1.80
C TRP A 548 -6.82 11.85 -1.07
N ILE A 549 -6.72 12.26 0.19
CA ILE A 549 -5.55 12.05 1.06
C ILE A 549 -6.04 11.33 2.33
N GLN A 550 -5.37 10.26 2.69
CA GLN A 550 -5.57 9.51 3.93
C GLN A 550 -4.42 9.78 4.91
#